data_ec156e961aa9ebd3f12678a9f9455752
#
_entry.id   ec156e961aa9ebd3f12678a9f9455752
#
_cell.length_a   1.000
_cell.length_b   1.000
_cell.length_c   1.000
_cell.angle_alpha   90.00
_cell.angle_beta   90.00
_cell.angle_gamma   90.00
#
_symmetry.space_group_name_H-M   'P 1'
#
loop_
_entity.id
_entity.type
_entity.pdbx_description
1 polymer ?
#
loop_
_entity_poly.entity_id
_entity_poly.type
_entity_poly.pdbx_seq_one_letter_code
_entity_poly.pdbx_strand_id
1 'polypeptide(L)'
;MIIIYDGEIYHTNTSEDIIEHHGIKGMKWGQRLRGNYVVGSGTANRAQKKILRLQKRNKRTAFNKTKDIAEAVALGALGMPALIRSSNQKRFMRSTKIDKLRAKVNSNKNKTNYRDEYSKIKAGYNKRSTPAKEAWKKSIAKNGRSDINTKIAKLKFKAAKSRDRADEWRHKVGGKKTTTEEVMGYYNAGRYDMKAKKLTRKRG
;
A
#
# COMPACT_ATOMS: atom_id res chain seq x y z
N MET A 1 6.37 33.89 -28.71
CA MET A 1 7.03 34.57 -27.58
C MET A 1 8.52 34.36 -27.75
N ILE A 2 9.35 35.41 -27.56
CA ILE A 2 10.83 35.32 -27.65
C ILE A 2 11.34 35.31 -26.21
N ILE A 3 12.17 34.33 -25.87
CA ILE A 3 12.84 34.23 -24.56
C ILE A 3 14.34 34.23 -24.83
N ILE A 4 15.06 35.10 -24.12
CA ILE A 4 16.52 35.17 -24.16
C ILE A 4 17.02 34.50 -22.86
N TYR A 5 17.76 33.41 -23.01
CA TYR A 5 18.37 32.70 -21.89
C TYR A 5 19.81 32.36 -22.23
N ASP A 6 20.75 32.74 -21.35
CA ASP A 6 22.18 32.51 -21.48
C ASP A 6 22.76 33.00 -22.81
N GLY A 7 22.25 34.16 -23.34
CA GLY A 7 22.68 34.75 -24.59
C GLY A 7 22.11 34.12 -25.86
N GLU A 8 21.29 33.08 -25.77
CA GLU A 8 20.64 32.47 -26.90
C GLU A 8 19.16 32.89 -26.99
N ILE A 9 18.65 33.05 -28.22
CA ILE A 9 17.28 33.47 -28.50
C ILE A 9 16.44 32.21 -28.78
N TYR A 10 15.44 31.96 -27.94
CA TYR A 10 14.49 30.86 -28.11
C TYR A 10 13.14 31.40 -28.61
N HIS A 11 12.64 30.86 -29.71
CA HIS A 11 11.31 31.10 -30.22
C HIS A 11 10.38 30.02 -29.69
N THR A 12 9.50 30.36 -28.76
CA THR A 12 8.52 29.41 -28.25
C THR A 12 7.13 29.77 -28.78
N ASN A 13 6.45 28.82 -29.39
CA ASN A 13 5.11 29.00 -29.93
C ASN A 13 4.01 28.56 -28.95
N THR A 14 4.36 27.82 -27.87
CA THR A 14 3.41 27.32 -26.89
C THR A 14 3.91 27.52 -25.46
N SER A 15 2.97 27.60 -24.52
CA SER A 15 3.29 27.63 -23.08
C SER A 15 3.98 26.35 -22.57
N GLU A 16 3.86 25.24 -23.32
CA GLU A 16 4.51 23.98 -23.00
C GLU A 16 6.03 24.05 -23.20
N ASP A 17 6.49 24.71 -24.28
CA ASP A 17 7.92 24.88 -24.57
C ASP A 17 8.60 25.75 -23.48
N ILE A 18 7.90 26.76 -22.96
CA ILE A 18 8.41 27.60 -21.88
C ILE A 18 8.62 26.81 -20.59
N ILE A 19 7.71 25.88 -20.30
CA ILE A 19 7.77 25.05 -19.09
C ILE A 19 8.92 24.02 -19.19
N GLU A 20 9.22 23.51 -20.38
CA GLU A 20 10.34 22.58 -20.57
C GLU A 20 11.69 23.24 -20.33
N HIS A 21 11.86 24.50 -20.69
CA HIS A 21 13.14 25.24 -20.53
C HIS A 21 13.38 25.75 -19.10
N HIS A 22 12.34 26.04 -18.32
CA HIS A 22 12.46 26.52 -16.93
C HIS A 22 12.23 25.44 -15.88
N GLY A 23 11.82 24.24 -16.28
CA GLY A 23 11.66 23.10 -15.38
C GLY A 23 12.98 22.37 -15.13
N ILE A 24 13.07 21.68 -14.01
CA ILE A 24 14.16 20.75 -13.73
C ILE A 24 14.23 19.75 -14.90
N LYS A 25 15.41 19.72 -15.58
CA LYS A 25 15.70 18.89 -16.76
C LYS A 25 15.01 17.51 -16.68
N GLY A 26 14.09 17.22 -17.58
CA GLY A 26 13.37 15.94 -17.63
C GLY A 26 12.04 15.86 -16.87
N MET A 27 11.44 16.99 -16.46
CA MET A 27 10.13 17.00 -15.80
C MET A 27 9.01 17.41 -16.75
N LYS A 28 8.16 16.46 -17.10
CA LYS A 28 6.82 16.74 -17.64
C LYS A 28 5.86 17.00 -16.47
N TRP A 29 5.55 18.27 -16.20
CA TRP A 29 4.76 18.71 -15.04
C TRP A 29 3.40 17.97 -14.89
N GLY A 30 2.68 17.73 -15.96
CA GLY A 30 1.40 17.02 -15.94
C GLY A 30 1.50 15.52 -15.57
N GLN A 31 2.65 14.89 -15.73
CA GLN A 31 2.83 13.47 -15.43
C GLN A 31 3.07 13.20 -13.95
N ARG A 32 3.59 14.15 -13.17
CA ARG A 32 3.81 14.01 -11.73
C ARG A 32 2.51 13.91 -10.94
N LEU A 33 1.53 14.74 -11.24
CA LEU A 33 0.24 14.77 -10.56
C LEU A 33 -0.58 13.51 -10.83
N ARG A 34 -0.40 12.87 -11.99
CA ARG A 34 -1.13 11.65 -12.37
C ARG A 34 -0.43 10.35 -11.97
N GLY A 35 0.79 10.40 -11.42
CA GLY A 35 1.56 9.21 -11.05
C GLY A 35 2.00 8.34 -12.23
N ASN A 36 1.96 8.88 -13.45
CA ASN A 36 2.30 8.19 -14.72
C ASN A 36 3.72 8.49 -15.16
N TYR A 37 4.71 8.36 -14.28
CA TYR A 37 6.11 8.59 -14.62
C TYR A 37 6.98 7.37 -14.33
N VAL A 38 7.98 7.16 -15.14
CA VAL A 38 9.05 6.20 -14.90
C VAL A 38 10.07 6.87 -13.97
N VAL A 39 10.40 6.18 -12.89
CA VAL A 39 11.35 6.69 -11.89
C VAL A 39 12.76 6.67 -12.46
N GLY A 40 13.45 7.81 -12.49
CA GLY A 40 14.83 7.92 -12.97
C GLY A 40 15.84 7.07 -12.18
N SER A 41 16.94 6.66 -12.82
CA SER A 41 17.95 5.75 -12.24
C SER A 41 18.53 6.25 -10.92
N GLY A 42 18.84 7.53 -10.79
CA GLY A 42 19.33 8.13 -9.54
C GLY A 42 18.33 8.01 -8.39
N THR A 43 17.03 8.17 -8.67
CA THR A 43 15.96 7.99 -7.67
C THR A 43 15.79 6.52 -7.30
N ALA A 44 15.93 5.60 -8.27
CA ALA A 44 15.87 4.16 -8.03
C ALA A 44 17.03 3.70 -7.13
N ASN A 45 18.26 4.16 -7.38
CA ASN A 45 19.42 3.85 -6.57
C ASN A 45 19.29 4.36 -5.12
N ARG A 46 18.80 5.59 -4.94
CA ARG A 46 18.47 6.14 -3.61
C ARG A 46 17.39 5.30 -2.91
N ALA A 47 16.37 4.87 -3.64
CA ALA A 47 15.30 4.01 -3.12
C ALA A 47 15.86 2.66 -2.66
N GLN A 48 16.75 2.04 -3.42
CA GLN A 48 17.39 0.76 -3.08
C GLN A 48 18.24 0.86 -1.80
N LYS A 49 19.08 1.90 -1.69
CA LYS A 49 19.85 2.18 -0.46
C LYS A 49 18.91 2.34 0.75
N LYS A 50 17.77 3.03 0.58
CA LYS A 50 16.77 3.22 1.64
C LYS A 50 16.05 1.93 2.02
N ILE A 51 15.75 1.04 1.05
CA ILE A 51 15.21 -0.29 1.30
C ILE A 51 16.13 -1.07 2.23
N LEU A 52 17.42 -1.16 1.91
CA LEU A 52 18.41 -1.88 2.72
C LEU A 52 18.48 -1.35 4.17
N ARG A 53 18.48 -0.02 4.34
CA ARG A 53 18.44 0.59 5.70
C ARG A 53 17.17 0.20 6.46
N LEU A 54 16.00 0.26 5.82
CA LEU A 54 14.73 -0.10 6.46
C LEU A 54 14.65 -1.62 6.75
N GLN A 55 15.16 -2.47 5.88
CA GLN A 55 15.25 -3.91 6.11
C GLN A 55 16.16 -4.23 7.31
N LYS A 56 17.36 -3.59 7.38
CA LYS A 56 18.26 -3.72 8.53
C LYS A 56 17.55 -3.30 9.83
N ARG A 57 16.79 -2.20 9.82
CA ARG A 57 16.02 -1.71 10.96
C ARG A 57 14.86 -2.65 11.34
N ASN A 58 14.28 -3.36 10.38
CA ASN A 58 13.21 -4.33 10.63
C ASN A 58 13.70 -5.68 11.17
N LYS A 59 15.01 -5.98 11.14
CA LYS A 59 15.54 -7.20 11.77
C LYS A 59 15.21 -7.21 13.26
N ARG A 60 14.78 -8.37 13.77
CA ARG A 60 14.43 -8.55 15.20
C ARG A 60 15.68 -8.73 16.08
N THR A 61 16.62 -7.82 16.02
CA THR A 61 17.75 -7.77 16.95
C THR A 61 17.30 -7.13 18.29
N ALA A 62 17.97 -7.49 19.38
CA ALA A 62 17.73 -6.88 20.70
C ALA A 62 17.81 -5.33 20.61
N PHE A 63 18.85 -4.81 19.97
CA PHE A 63 19.06 -3.38 19.75
C PHE A 63 17.88 -2.70 19.03
N ASN A 64 17.36 -3.29 17.94
CA ASN A 64 16.23 -2.72 17.23
C ASN A 64 14.94 -2.75 18.05
N LYS A 65 14.74 -3.80 18.87
CA LYS A 65 13.60 -3.88 19.81
C LYS A 65 13.69 -2.79 20.87
N THR A 66 14.84 -2.65 21.52
CA THR A 66 15.06 -1.62 22.55
C THR A 66 14.83 -0.22 21.99
N LYS A 67 15.34 0.06 20.80
CA LYS A 67 15.13 1.36 20.15
C LYS A 67 13.66 1.61 19.80
N ASP A 68 12.93 0.61 19.31
CA ASP A 68 11.50 0.75 19.02
C ASP A 68 10.68 0.97 20.30
N ILE A 69 11.06 0.33 21.42
CA ILE A 69 10.45 0.54 22.73
C ILE A 69 10.75 1.95 23.24
N ALA A 70 12.01 2.38 23.25
CA ALA A 70 12.41 3.71 23.68
C ALA A 70 11.67 4.82 22.91
N GLU A 71 11.57 4.68 21.58
CA GLU A 71 10.78 5.61 20.76
C GLU A 71 9.28 5.55 21.06
N ALA A 72 8.73 4.39 21.47
CA ALA A 72 7.33 4.26 21.85
C ALA A 72 7.05 4.95 23.22
N VAL A 73 7.96 4.78 24.17
CA VAL A 73 7.90 5.47 25.48
C VAL A 73 7.96 6.98 25.28
N ALA A 74 8.90 7.46 24.48
CA ALA A 74 9.04 8.90 24.18
C ALA A 74 7.77 9.49 23.52
N LEU A 75 6.95 8.67 22.85
CA LEU A 75 5.67 9.08 22.28
C LEU A 75 4.48 8.86 23.23
N GLY A 76 4.73 8.63 24.52
CA GLY A 76 3.69 8.49 25.54
C GLY A 76 2.96 7.15 25.57
N ALA A 77 3.52 6.10 24.96
CA ALA A 77 2.94 4.76 25.03
C ALA A 77 3.20 4.16 26.43
N LEU A 78 2.15 4.03 27.24
CA LEU A 78 2.21 3.47 28.57
C LEU A 78 1.78 2.00 28.57
N GLY A 79 2.54 1.17 29.34
CA GLY A 79 2.26 -0.25 29.52
C GLY A 79 2.79 -1.17 28.41
N MET A 80 3.14 -2.41 28.76
CA MET A 80 3.76 -3.40 27.87
C MET A 80 2.91 -3.72 26.63
N PRO A 81 1.58 -3.90 26.68
CA PRO A 81 0.77 -4.15 25.48
C PRO A 81 0.81 -2.99 24.49
N ALA A 82 0.79 -1.73 24.96
CA ALA A 82 0.88 -0.55 24.13
C ALA A 82 2.25 -0.42 23.47
N LEU A 83 3.33 -0.72 24.18
CA LEU A 83 4.70 -0.72 23.64
C LEU A 83 4.89 -1.76 22.55
N ILE A 84 4.39 -3.00 22.75
CA ILE A 84 4.46 -4.07 21.76
C ILE A 84 3.65 -3.69 20.52
N ARG A 85 2.45 -3.16 20.70
CA ARG A 85 1.59 -2.72 19.59
C ARG A 85 2.24 -1.60 18.79
N SER A 86 2.81 -0.61 19.45
CA SER A 86 3.52 0.49 18.81
C SER A 86 4.73 -0.01 18.01
N SER A 87 5.53 -0.92 18.56
CA SER A 87 6.66 -1.53 17.87
C SER A 87 6.20 -2.30 16.60
N ASN A 88 5.16 -3.11 16.69
CA ASN A 88 4.60 -3.83 15.56
C ASN A 88 4.05 -2.87 14.49
N GLN A 89 3.37 -1.81 14.88
CA GLN A 89 2.87 -0.78 13.98
C GLN A 89 4.01 -0.07 13.23
N LYS A 90 5.10 0.29 13.93
CA LYS A 90 6.29 0.86 13.28
C LYS A 90 6.90 -0.08 12.24
N ARG A 91 6.93 -1.38 12.53
CA ARG A 91 7.41 -2.41 11.58
C ARG A 91 6.51 -2.51 10.36
N PHE A 92 5.19 -2.56 10.57
CA PHE A 92 4.23 -2.56 9.48
C PHE A 92 4.39 -1.33 8.57
N MET A 93 4.54 -0.13 9.15
CA MET A 93 4.75 1.10 8.40
C MET A 93 6.06 1.10 7.63
N ARG A 94 7.17 0.60 8.22
CA ARG A 94 8.46 0.44 7.51
C ARG A 94 8.34 -0.54 6.34
N SER A 95 7.68 -1.69 6.55
CA SER A 95 7.46 -2.69 5.50
C SER A 95 6.61 -2.12 4.37
N THR A 96 5.55 -1.37 4.68
CA THR A 96 4.75 -0.65 3.67
C THR A 96 5.59 0.37 2.90
N LYS A 97 6.51 1.06 3.58
CA LYS A 97 7.44 1.99 2.92
C LYS A 97 8.43 1.26 2.01
N ILE A 98 8.88 0.06 2.40
CA ILE A 98 9.72 -0.82 1.56
C ILE A 98 8.95 -1.20 0.30
N ASP A 99 7.68 -1.60 0.40
CA ASP A 99 6.86 -1.96 -0.76
C ASP A 99 6.72 -0.79 -1.76
N LYS A 100 6.49 0.44 -1.25
CA LYS A 100 6.46 1.65 -2.08
C LYS A 100 7.81 1.93 -2.75
N LEU A 101 8.92 1.70 -2.05
CA LEU A 101 10.26 1.90 -2.61
C LEU A 101 10.60 0.81 -3.64
N ARG A 102 10.19 -0.45 -3.41
CA ARG A 102 10.31 -1.55 -4.39
C ARG A 102 9.55 -1.23 -5.67
N ALA A 103 8.32 -0.72 -5.58
CA ALA A 103 7.57 -0.29 -6.74
C ALA A 103 8.32 0.78 -7.55
N LYS A 104 9.01 1.73 -6.89
CA LYS A 104 9.86 2.73 -7.57
C LYS A 104 11.06 2.10 -8.29
N VAL A 105 11.72 1.14 -7.65
CA VAL A 105 12.86 0.42 -8.26
C VAL A 105 12.38 -0.40 -9.46
N ASN A 106 11.28 -1.14 -9.31
CA ASN A 106 10.71 -1.96 -10.38
C ASN A 106 10.22 -1.10 -11.55
N SER A 107 9.58 0.03 -11.27
CA SER A 107 9.15 0.99 -12.30
C SER A 107 10.34 1.47 -13.15
N ASN A 108 11.48 1.77 -12.54
CA ASN A 108 12.69 2.14 -13.25
C ASN A 108 13.25 0.96 -14.07
N LYS A 109 13.38 -0.23 -13.44
CA LYS A 109 13.93 -1.42 -14.10
C LYS A 109 13.11 -1.84 -15.32
N ASN A 110 11.78 -1.86 -15.17
CA ASN A 110 10.86 -2.37 -16.18
C ASN A 110 10.34 -1.27 -17.13
N LYS A 111 10.80 -0.02 -16.96
CA LYS A 111 10.28 1.18 -17.67
C LYS A 111 8.75 1.28 -17.61
N THR A 112 8.15 0.84 -16.49
CA THR A 112 6.71 0.82 -16.25
C THR A 112 6.27 1.94 -15.31
N ASN A 113 4.96 2.18 -15.24
CA ASN A 113 4.38 3.16 -14.34
C ASN A 113 4.53 2.71 -12.87
N TYR A 114 4.94 3.61 -12.00
CA TYR A 114 5.03 3.37 -10.55
C TYR A 114 3.70 2.87 -9.94
N ARG A 115 2.55 3.42 -10.39
CA ARG A 115 1.23 3.04 -9.86
C ARG A 115 0.93 1.57 -10.17
N ASP A 116 1.28 1.09 -11.36
CA ASP A 116 1.04 -0.27 -11.79
C ASP A 116 1.92 -1.25 -11.01
N GLU A 117 3.20 -0.94 -10.85
CA GLU A 117 4.12 -1.75 -10.03
C GLU A 117 3.67 -1.81 -8.56
N TYR A 118 3.20 -0.69 -7.99
CA TYR A 118 2.67 -0.70 -6.63
C TYR A 118 1.36 -1.47 -6.52
N SER A 119 0.52 -1.43 -7.55
CA SER A 119 -0.73 -2.21 -7.63
C SER A 119 -0.45 -3.71 -7.71
N LYS A 120 0.57 -4.15 -8.46
CA LYS A 120 1.03 -5.54 -8.50
C LYS A 120 1.47 -6.03 -7.10
N ILE A 121 2.27 -5.24 -6.38
CA ILE A 121 2.68 -5.58 -5.01
C ILE A 121 1.45 -5.69 -4.10
N LYS A 122 0.50 -4.75 -4.18
CA LYS A 122 -0.74 -4.81 -3.40
C LYS A 122 -1.63 -5.99 -3.76
N ALA A 123 -1.71 -6.36 -5.03
CA ALA A 123 -2.48 -7.52 -5.46
C ALA A 123 -2.00 -8.80 -4.78
N GLY A 124 -0.70 -8.92 -4.50
CA GLY A 124 -0.13 -10.02 -3.74
C GLY A 124 -0.72 -10.20 -2.33
N TYR A 125 -1.18 -9.10 -1.71
CA TYR A 125 -1.86 -9.14 -0.40
C TYR A 125 -3.38 -9.31 -0.52
N ASN A 126 -3.99 -9.02 -1.65
CA ASN A 126 -5.44 -9.00 -1.84
C ASN A 126 -5.97 -10.25 -2.58
N LYS A 127 -5.30 -11.39 -2.40
CA LYS A 127 -5.57 -12.64 -3.15
C LYS A 127 -7.01 -13.13 -3.02
N ARG A 128 -7.59 -13.03 -1.82
CA ARG A 128 -8.97 -13.50 -1.54
C ARG A 128 -10.01 -12.41 -1.78
N SER A 129 -9.66 -11.16 -1.45
CA SER A 129 -10.62 -10.05 -1.54
C SER A 129 -10.90 -9.61 -2.96
N THR A 130 -9.95 -9.77 -3.90
CA THR A 130 -10.15 -9.38 -5.30
C THR A 130 -11.27 -10.19 -5.96
N PRO A 131 -11.23 -11.55 -6.01
CA PRO A 131 -12.31 -12.34 -6.61
C PRO A 131 -13.63 -12.19 -5.85
N ALA A 132 -13.59 -12.07 -4.51
CA ALA A 132 -14.79 -11.85 -3.71
C ALA A 132 -15.45 -10.49 -4.01
N LYS A 133 -14.67 -9.45 -4.31
CA LYS A 133 -15.17 -8.14 -4.73
C LYS A 133 -15.85 -8.21 -6.10
N GLU A 134 -15.26 -8.94 -7.02
CA GLU A 134 -15.84 -9.14 -8.36
C GLU A 134 -17.14 -9.91 -8.29
N ALA A 135 -17.20 -10.99 -7.50
CA ALA A 135 -18.43 -11.74 -7.25
C ALA A 135 -19.53 -10.84 -6.65
N TRP A 136 -19.18 -9.97 -5.71
CA TRP A 136 -20.12 -9.01 -5.16
C TRP A 136 -20.62 -8.01 -6.21
N LYS A 137 -19.72 -7.46 -7.07
CA LYS A 137 -20.12 -6.55 -8.15
C LYS A 137 -21.06 -7.24 -9.15
N LYS A 138 -20.74 -8.47 -9.55
CA LYS A 138 -21.61 -9.29 -10.43
C LYS A 138 -22.99 -9.51 -9.80
N SER A 139 -23.05 -9.77 -8.50
CA SER A 139 -24.32 -9.94 -7.78
C SER A 139 -25.14 -8.64 -7.74
N ILE A 140 -24.49 -7.48 -7.59
CA ILE A 140 -25.19 -6.17 -7.69
C ILE A 140 -25.79 -5.98 -9.08
N ALA A 141 -25.04 -6.29 -10.14
CA ALA A 141 -25.49 -6.12 -11.51
C ALA A 141 -26.66 -7.04 -11.84
N LYS A 142 -26.67 -8.28 -11.29
CA LYS A 142 -27.72 -9.27 -11.57
C LYS A 142 -28.99 -9.05 -10.72
N ASN A 143 -28.84 -8.77 -9.44
CA ASN A 143 -29.94 -8.87 -8.45
C ASN A 143 -30.25 -7.54 -7.75
N GLY A 144 -29.49 -6.48 -8.02
CA GLY A 144 -29.60 -5.20 -7.31
C GLY A 144 -28.92 -5.18 -5.93
N ARG A 145 -28.84 -4.00 -5.30
CA ARG A 145 -28.11 -3.79 -4.03
C ARG A 145 -28.84 -4.34 -2.79
N SER A 146 -30.14 -4.35 -2.82
CA SER A 146 -31.00 -4.75 -1.67
C SER A 146 -31.20 -6.25 -1.57
N ASP A 147 -30.93 -7.01 -2.63
CA ASP A 147 -31.10 -8.45 -2.70
C ASP A 147 -30.27 -9.21 -1.65
N ILE A 148 -30.82 -10.33 -1.16
CA ILE A 148 -30.20 -11.16 -0.11
C ILE A 148 -28.87 -11.78 -0.59
N ASN A 149 -28.78 -12.20 -1.88
CA ASN A 149 -27.56 -12.77 -2.45
C ASN A 149 -26.46 -11.72 -2.53
N THR A 150 -26.83 -10.48 -2.87
CA THR A 150 -25.91 -9.34 -2.90
C THR A 150 -25.39 -9.00 -1.51
N LYS A 151 -26.27 -9.08 -0.48
CA LYS A 151 -25.87 -8.92 0.94
C LYS A 151 -24.91 -10.03 1.38
N ILE A 152 -25.18 -11.28 1.00
CA ILE A 152 -24.31 -12.43 1.29
C ILE A 152 -22.97 -12.26 0.60
N ALA A 153 -22.93 -11.91 -0.69
CA ALA A 153 -21.70 -11.67 -1.45
C ALA A 153 -20.86 -10.52 -0.84
N LYS A 154 -21.51 -9.44 -0.38
CA LYS A 154 -20.88 -8.35 0.35
C LYS A 154 -20.21 -8.80 1.65
N LEU A 155 -20.88 -9.66 2.41
CA LEU A 155 -20.33 -10.20 3.67
C LEU A 155 -19.13 -11.12 3.39
N LYS A 156 -19.21 -11.99 2.38
CA LYS A 156 -18.07 -12.81 1.93
C LYS A 156 -16.89 -11.96 1.48
N PHE A 157 -17.13 -10.86 0.75
CA PHE A 157 -16.07 -9.91 0.41
C PHE A 157 -15.43 -9.26 1.66
N LYS A 158 -16.25 -8.83 2.64
CA LYS A 158 -15.73 -8.28 3.90
C LYS A 158 -14.90 -9.31 4.68
N ALA A 159 -15.32 -10.56 4.71
CA ALA A 159 -14.56 -11.64 5.35
C ALA A 159 -13.23 -11.88 4.65
N ALA A 160 -13.22 -11.98 3.32
CA ALA A 160 -12.00 -12.14 2.53
C ALA A 160 -11.02 -10.97 2.73
N LYS A 161 -11.52 -9.73 2.72
CA LYS A 161 -10.71 -8.53 2.98
C LYS A 161 -10.10 -8.52 4.39
N SER A 162 -10.83 -8.99 5.39
CA SER A 162 -10.31 -9.08 6.76
C SER A 162 -9.23 -10.14 6.89
N ARG A 163 -9.33 -11.28 6.20
CA ARG A 163 -8.28 -12.30 6.14
C ARG A 163 -7.03 -11.80 5.41
N ASP A 164 -7.21 -11.17 4.24
CA ASP A 164 -6.09 -10.60 3.49
C ASP A 164 -5.33 -9.56 4.32
N ARG A 165 -6.06 -8.74 5.11
CA ARG A 165 -5.43 -7.78 6.02
C ARG A 165 -4.67 -8.46 7.16
N ALA A 166 -5.20 -9.55 7.72
CA ALA A 166 -4.50 -10.33 8.75
C ALA A 166 -3.21 -10.94 8.19
N ASP A 167 -3.27 -11.52 6.99
CA ASP A 167 -2.10 -12.08 6.31
C ASP A 167 -1.07 -11.01 5.96
N GLU A 168 -1.51 -9.80 5.52
CA GLU A 168 -0.64 -8.66 5.27
C GLU A 168 0.10 -8.24 6.55
N TRP A 169 -0.60 -8.19 7.70
CA TRP A 169 0.01 -7.89 8.99
C TRP A 169 1.04 -8.94 9.37
N ARG A 170 0.70 -10.23 9.27
CA ARG A 170 1.62 -11.34 9.52
C ARG A 170 2.88 -11.23 8.68
N HIS A 171 2.73 -10.98 7.38
CA HIS A 171 3.85 -10.84 6.45
C HIS A 171 4.73 -9.63 6.77
N LYS A 172 4.13 -8.45 7.00
CA LYS A 172 4.85 -7.18 7.18
C LYS A 172 5.53 -7.05 8.53
N VAL A 173 4.91 -7.54 9.58
CA VAL A 173 5.47 -7.47 10.92
C VAL A 173 6.48 -8.61 11.14
N GLY A 174 6.22 -9.77 10.58
CA GLY A 174 7.06 -10.97 10.71
C GLY A 174 7.16 -11.42 12.16
N GLY A 175 7.29 -12.68 12.41
CA GLY A 175 7.52 -13.23 13.73
C GLY A 175 6.74 -14.49 14.00
N LYS A 176 7.22 -15.23 15.02
CA LYS A 176 6.62 -16.51 15.45
C LYS A 176 5.30 -16.31 16.21
N LYS A 177 5.12 -15.13 16.85
CA LYS A 177 3.92 -14.82 17.66
C LYS A 177 2.91 -14.03 16.82
N THR A 178 1.65 -14.41 16.94
CA THR A 178 0.50 -13.73 16.34
C THR A 178 0.36 -12.31 16.90
N THR A 179 0.03 -11.34 16.06
CA THR A 179 -0.22 -9.96 16.49
C THR A 179 -1.69 -9.76 16.81
N THR A 180 -2.00 -8.77 17.65
CA THR A 180 -3.40 -8.42 17.95
C THR A 180 -4.18 -8.06 16.69
N GLU A 181 -3.55 -7.33 15.75
CA GLU A 181 -4.16 -6.93 14.49
C GLU A 181 -4.45 -8.13 13.58
N GLU A 182 -3.58 -9.14 13.60
CA GLU A 182 -3.78 -10.41 12.88
C GLU A 182 -4.98 -11.17 13.48
N VAL A 183 -4.99 -11.34 14.80
CA VAL A 183 -6.11 -12.00 15.52
C VAL A 183 -7.42 -11.30 15.23
N MET A 184 -7.47 -9.97 15.37
CA MET A 184 -8.67 -9.18 15.10
C MET A 184 -9.12 -9.28 13.64
N GLY A 185 -8.18 -9.39 12.71
CA GLY A 185 -8.49 -9.60 11.29
C GLY A 185 -9.21 -10.93 11.06
N TYR A 186 -8.72 -12.04 11.62
CA TYR A 186 -9.36 -13.35 11.53
C TYR A 186 -10.69 -13.41 12.30
N TYR A 187 -10.75 -12.82 13.49
CA TYR A 187 -11.98 -12.73 14.27
C TYR A 187 -13.09 -12.01 13.48
N ASN A 188 -12.80 -10.86 12.92
CA ASN A 188 -13.76 -10.11 12.10
C ASN A 188 -14.18 -10.90 10.85
N ALA A 189 -13.27 -11.65 10.22
CA ALA A 189 -13.60 -12.52 9.10
C ALA A 189 -14.63 -13.58 9.53
N GLY A 190 -14.40 -14.26 10.65
CA GLY A 190 -15.34 -15.24 11.22
C GLY A 190 -16.72 -14.65 11.50
N ARG A 191 -16.79 -13.43 12.08
CA ARG A 191 -18.06 -12.73 12.30
C ARG A 191 -18.81 -12.46 10.99
N TYR A 192 -18.13 -12.07 9.93
CA TYR A 192 -18.77 -11.84 8.63
C TYR A 192 -19.26 -13.16 8.01
N ASP A 193 -18.48 -14.24 8.13
CA ASP A 193 -18.90 -15.56 7.64
C ASP A 193 -20.13 -16.09 8.37
N MET A 194 -20.18 -15.94 9.70
CA MET A 194 -21.36 -16.33 10.47
C MET A 194 -22.61 -15.53 10.05
N LYS A 195 -22.46 -14.22 9.83
CA LYS A 195 -23.55 -13.38 9.31
C LYS A 195 -24.00 -13.83 7.91
N ALA A 196 -23.06 -14.16 7.04
CA ALA A 196 -23.38 -14.67 5.71
C ALA A 196 -24.15 -16.01 5.79
N LYS A 197 -23.68 -16.96 6.60
CA LYS A 197 -24.38 -18.25 6.85
C LYS A 197 -25.80 -18.06 7.40
N LYS A 198 -25.99 -17.11 8.35
CA LYS A 198 -27.32 -16.80 8.89
C LYS A 198 -28.27 -16.27 7.81
N LEU A 199 -27.79 -15.44 6.89
CA LEU A 199 -28.60 -14.97 5.77
C LEU A 199 -28.92 -16.08 4.76
N THR A 200 -27.96 -16.97 4.50
CA THR A 200 -28.17 -18.13 3.62
C THR A 200 -29.28 -19.04 4.18
N ARG A 201 -29.27 -19.31 5.49
CA ARG A 201 -30.35 -20.13 6.15
C ARG A 201 -31.74 -19.49 6.12
N LYS A 202 -31.80 -18.15 6.08
CA LYS A 202 -33.10 -17.44 5.98
C LYS A 202 -33.68 -17.43 4.57
N ARG A 203 -32.89 -17.85 3.58
CA ARG A 203 -33.31 -17.92 2.19
C ARG A 203 -33.92 -19.28 1.80
N GLY A 204 -33.44 -20.36 2.40
CA GLY A 204 -34.01 -21.73 2.24
C GLY A 204 -35.11 -21.97 3.20
#